data_ef31c36cda008ae60158f2874db7a624
#
_entry.id   ef31c36cda008ae60158f2874db7a624
#
_cell.length_a   1.000
_cell.length_b   1.000
_cell.length_c   1.000
_cell.angle_alpha   90.00
_cell.angle_beta   90.00
_cell.angle_gamma   90.00
#
_symmetry.space_group_name_H-M   'P 1'
#
loop_
_entity.id
_entity.type
_entity.pdbx_description
1 polymer ?
#
loop_
_entity_poly.entity_id
_entity_poly.type
_entity_poly.pdbx_seq_one_letter_code
_entity_poly.pdbx_strand_id
1 'polypeptide(L)'
;MISDSKRVQKIAILMASFNGESHIERQVETIVSQKSVDLHLFVSDDNSTDSTIEILEELSSKYKNITVLDGTQKFGSAGANFLNLVKHVDVSKFDYVAFSDQDDIWVDDKIISAVNQLVKGNASGFSSDVIAFWPERNIKRLLRKSYNQTTSDFWFESPGPGCSQVFTKDSFEKFKI
;
A
#
# COMPACT_ATOMS: atom_id res chain seq x y z
N MET A 1 23.42 -27.04 -13.80
CA MET A 1 22.21 -26.49 -13.19
C MET A 1 22.47 -25.00 -13.01
N ILE A 2 21.93 -24.19 -13.94
CA ILE A 2 22.01 -22.73 -13.88
C ILE A 2 20.95 -22.35 -12.83
N SER A 3 21.37 -21.75 -11.72
CA SER A 3 20.44 -21.20 -10.71
C SER A 3 19.65 -20.10 -11.42
N ASP A 4 18.37 -20.33 -11.69
CA ASP A 4 17.44 -19.26 -12.01
C ASP A 4 17.48 -18.26 -10.85
N SER A 5 18.25 -17.19 -11.01
CA SER A 5 18.19 -16.05 -10.10
C SER A 5 16.78 -15.48 -10.23
N LYS A 6 15.92 -15.82 -9.30
CA LYS A 6 14.53 -15.36 -9.26
C LYS A 6 14.57 -13.83 -9.37
N ARG A 7 14.09 -13.27 -10.48
CA ARG A 7 14.03 -11.83 -10.69
C ARG A 7 13.33 -11.18 -9.49
N VAL A 8 13.96 -10.16 -8.94
CA VAL A 8 13.35 -9.37 -7.85
C VAL A 8 12.11 -8.68 -8.39
N GLN A 9 10.99 -8.84 -7.73
CA GLN A 9 9.71 -8.25 -8.15
C GLN A 9 9.69 -6.76 -7.85
N LYS A 10 9.19 -5.95 -8.79
CA LYS A 10 9.08 -4.50 -8.66
C LYS A 10 7.67 -4.12 -8.22
N ILE A 11 7.58 -3.36 -7.14
CA ILE A 11 6.32 -3.05 -6.48
C ILE A 11 6.12 -1.53 -6.41
N ALA A 12 5.00 -1.03 -6.92
CA ALA A 12 4.53 0.32 -6.63
C ALA A 12 3.65 0.29 -5.38
N ILE A 13 3.99 1.08 -4.37
CA ILE A 13 3.16 1.28 -3.19
C ILE A 13 2.49 2.65 -3.31
N LEU A 14 1.16 2.69 -3.19
CA LEU A 14 0.36 3.90 -3.26
C LEU A 14 -0.20 4.23 -1.88
N MET A 15 0.25 5.34 -1.29
CA MET A 15 -0.16 5.78 0.04
C MET A 15 -0.90 7.12 -0.03
N ALA A 16 -2.10 7.17 0.53
CA ALA A 16 -2.85 8.39 0.76
C ALA A 16 -2.57 8.91 2.18
N SER A 17 -2.29 10.22 2.33
CA SER A 17 -2.06 10.85 3.63
C SER A 17 -2.95 12.07 3.84
N PHE A 18 -3.28 12.31 5.11
CA PHE A 18 -3.93 13.51 5.62
C PHE A 18 -3.77 13.61 7.14
N ASN A 19 -3.09 14.65 7.63
CA ASN A 19 -2.86 14.90 9.06
C ASN A 19 -2.33 13.66 9.80
N GLY A 20 -1.25 13.08 9.29
CA GLY A 20 -0.68 11.81 9.74
C GLY A 20 0.61 11.94 10.55
N GLU A 21 0.98 13.13 11.06
CA GLU A 21 2.27 13.41 11.70
C GLU A 21 2.67 12.40 12.78
N SER A 22 1.66 11.86 13.50
CA SER A 22 1.90 10.92 14.61
C SER A 22 2.29 9.50 14.17
N HIS A 23 2.10 9.15 12.89
CA HIS A 23 2.20 7.76 12.43
C HIS A 23 3.02 7.58 11.14
N ILE A 24 3.04 8.60 10.28
CA ILE A 24 3.51 8.48 8.90
C ILE A 24 5.00 8.09 8.78
N GLU A 25 5.86 8.61 9.67
CA GLU A 25 7.27 8.26 9.69
C GLU A 25 7.45 6.75 9.90
N ARG A 26 6.80 6.21 10.93
CA ARG A 26 6.86 4.78 11.25
C ARG A 26 6.28 3.92 10.13
N GLN A 27 5.15 4.33 9.54
CA GLN A 27 4.55 3.61 8.43
C GLN A 27 5.52 3.55 7.24
N VAL A 28 6.08 4.68 6.83
CA VAL A 28 7.04 4.75 5.72
C VAL A 28 8.26 3.88 6.00
N GLU A 29 8.82 3.90 7.21
CA GLU A 29 9.96 3.07 7.59
C GLU A 29 9.66 1.57 7.46
N THR A 30 8.45 1.13 7.84
CA THR A 30 8.06 -0.28 7.67
C THR A 30 7.82 -0.67 6.21
N ILE A 31 7.44 0.29 5.35
CA ILE A 31 7.32 0.07 3.92
C ILE A 31 8.70 -0.06 3.27
N VAL A 32 9.60 0.90 3.50
CA VAL A 32 10.91 0.89 2.82
C VAL A 32 11.82 -0.25 3.30
N SER A 33 11.52 -0.84 4.46
CA SER A 33 12.24 -2.00 5.01
C SER A 33 11.73 -3.36 4.52
N GLN A 34 10.73 -3.41 3.64
CA GLN A 34 10.21 -4.67 3.09
C GLN A 34 11.29 -5.51 2.41
N LYS A 35 11.30 -6.81 2.71
CA LYS A 35 12.36 -7.73 2.25
C LYS A 35 12.01 -8.40 0.93
N SER A 36 13.05 -8.71 0.15
CA SER A 36 12.97 -9.54 -1.07
C SER A 36 12.15 -8.94 -2.21
N VAL A 37 11.94 -7.65 -2.21
CA VAL A 37 11.26 -6.88 -3.26
C VAL A 37 12.04 -5.61 -3.59
N ASP A 38 11.87 -5.09 -4.79
CA ASP A 38 12.29 -3.76 -5.22
C ASP A 38 11.05 -2.87 -5.24
N LEU A 39 10.92 -1.94 -4.30
CA LEU A 39 9.72 -1.13 -4.16
C LEU A 39 9.96 0.36 -4.35
N HIS A 40 8.92 1.05 -4.78
CA HIS A 40 8.83 2.49 -4.82
C HIS A 40 7.52 2.95 -4.16
N LEU A 41 7.62 3.86 -3.21
CA LEU A 41 6.49 4.45 -2.50
C LEU A 41 6.09 5.76 -3.18
N PHE A 42 4.84 5.85 -3.59
CA PHE A 42 4.20 7.08 -4.07
C PHE A 42 3.21 7.56 -3.02
N VAL A 43 3.34 8.80 -2.59
CA VAL A 43 2.49 9.41 -1.58
C VAL A 43 1.69 10.55 -2.20
N SER A 44 0.40 10.60 -1.94
CA SER A 44 -0.46 11.74 -2.23
C SER A 44 -1.03 12.27 -0.93
N ASP A 45 -0.78 13.55 -0.64
CA ASP A 45 -1.26 14.21 0.57
C ASP A 45 -2.49 15.07 0.28
N ASP A 46 -3.52 14.97 1.12
CA ASP A 46 -4.78 15.72 0.99
C ASP A 46 -4.71 17.10 1.65
N ASN A 47 -3.59 17.83 1.44
CA ASN A 47 -3.35 19.15 1.98
C ASN A 47 -3.37 19.16 3.52
N SER A 48 -2.51 18.37 4.12
CA SER A 48 -2.30 18.32 5.58
C SER A 48 -1.97 19.68 6.17
N THR A 49 -2.41 19.90 7.39
CA THR A 49 -2.21 21.15 8.14
C THR A 49 -1.33 20.96 9.38
N ASP A 50 -0.89 19.75 9.63
CA ASP A 50 0.10 19.37 10.65
C ASP A 50 1.48 19.17 10.01
N SER A 51 2.44 18.57 10.70
CA SER A 51 3.81 18.36 10.20
C SER A 51 3.96 17.20 9.20
N THR A 52 2.87 16.66 8.65
CA THR A 52 2.90 15.51 7.73
C THR A 52 3.77 15.78 6.50
N ILE A 53 3.62 16.97 5.88
CA ILE A 53 4.34 17.33 4.66
C ILE A 53 5.83 17.44 4.94
N GLU A 54 6.23 18.12 6.00
CA GLU A 54 7.64 18.30 6.39
C GLU A 54 8.30 16.93 6.63
N ILE A 55 7.59 16.01 7.32
CA ILE A 55 8.08 14.63 7.55
C ILE A 55 8.25 13.88 6.22
N LEU A 56 7.29 13.99 5.30
CA LEU A 56 7.37 13.35 4.00
C LEU A 56 8.51 13.90 3.13
N GLU A 57 8.79 15.20 3.17
CA GLU A 57 9.91 15.82 2.49
C GLU A 57 11.26 15.32 3.03
N GLU A 58 11.41 15.22 4.35
CA GLU A 58 12.59 14.64 5.00
C GLU A 58 12.79 13.17 4.59
N LEU A 59 11.72 12.37 4.63
CA LEU A 59 11.78 10.96 4.25
C LEU A 59 12.09 10.77 2.76
N SER A 60 11.55 11.59 1.87
CA SER A 60 11.85 11.54 0.43
C SER A 60 13.29 11.96 0.12
N SER A 61 13.88 12.83 0.93
CA SER A 61 15.29 13.21 0.85
C SER A 61 16.21 12.08 1.34
N LYS A 62 15.76 11.32 2.36
CA LYS A 62 16.49 10.19 2.97
C LYS A 62 16.43 8.93 2.10
N TYR A 63 15.28 8.65 1.48
CA TYR A 63 15.02 7.43 0.71
C TYR A 63 14.70 7.73 -0.76
N LYS A 64 15.60 7.34 -1.68
CA LYS A 64 15.46 7.61 -3.12
C LYS A 64 14.28 6.89 -3.80
N ASN A 65 13.68 5.93 -3.13
CA ASN A 65 12.52 5.17 -3.60
C ASN A 65 11.20 5.69 -3.01
N ILE A 66 11.14 6.97 -2.66
CA ILE A 66 9.92 7.67 -2.25
C ILE A 66 9.70 8.84 -3.20
N THR A 67 8.48 8.97 -3.67
CA THR A 67 8.00 10.14 -4.42
C THR A 67 6.75 10.68 -3.76
N VAL A 68 6.80 11.92 -3.29
CA VAL A 68 5.61 12.67 -2.88
C VAL A 68 5.09 13.36 -4.12
N LEU A 69 3.81 13.12 -4.47
CA LEU A 69 3.18 13.75 -5.63
C LEU A 69 2.99 15.24 -5.37
N ASP A 70 3.33 16.06 -6.35
CA ASP A 70 3.04 17.48 -6.29
C ASP A 70 1.53 17.71 -6.25
N GLY A 71 1.05 18.46 -5.26
CA GLY A 71 -0.37 18.78 -5.19
C GLY A 71 -0.71 19.70 -4.04
N THR A 72 -1.35 20.82 -4.37
CA THR A 72 -2.05 21.69 -3.43
C THR A 72 -3.56 21.39 -3.46
N GLN A 73 -3.95 20.32 -4.14
CA GLN A 73 -5.35 19.98 -4.32
C GLN A 73 -5.89 19.26 -3.09
N LYS A 74 -6.98 19.76 -2.55
CA LYS A 74 -7.72 19.11 -1.48
C LYS A 74 -8.72 18.14 -2.08
N PHE A 75 -8.63 16.86 -1.69
CA PHE A 75 -9.53 15.80 -2.15
C PHE A 75 -10.73 15.62 -1.24
N GLY A 76 -10.57 15.87 0.07
CA GLY A 76 -11.62 15.83 1.08
C GLY A 76 -12.02 14.42 1.51
N SER A 77 -11.35 13.38 1.02
CA SER A 77 -11.52 12.00 1.47
C SER A 77 -10.37 11.10 1.05
N ALA A 78 -10.09 10.05 1.83
CA ALA A 78 -9.09 9.06 1.49
C ALA A 78 -9.36 8.39 0.12
N GLY A 79 -10.61 8.06 -0.20
CA GLY A 79 -10.98 7.47 -1.49
C GLY A 79 -10.64 8.37 -2.68
N ALA A 80 -10.94 9.67 -2.60
CA ALA A 80 -10.59 10.61 -3.66
C ALA A 80 -9.08 10.81 -3.79
N ASN A 81 -8.36 10.79 -2.66
CA ASN A 81 -6.91 10.86 -2.63
C ASN A 81 -6.26 9.59 -3.26
N PHE A 82 -6.78 8.40 -2.97
CA PHE A 82 -6.36 7.16 -3.66
C PHE A 82 -6.66 7.21 -5.16
N LEU A 83 -7.81 7.74 -5.58
CA LEU A 83 -8.11 7.91 -7.01
C LEU A 83 -7.13 8.84 -7.70
N ASN A 84 -6.61 9.87 -7.02
CA ASN A 84 -5.54 10.71 -7.53
C ASN A 84 -4.28 9.88 -7.82
N LEU A 85 -3.85 9.04 -6.87
CA LEU A 85 -2.72 8.12 -7.06
C LEU A 85 -2.93 7.17 -8.24
N VAL A 86 -4.11 6.55 -8.33
CA VAL A 86 -4.46 5.63 -9.42
C VAL A 86 -4.35 6.31 -10.78
N LYS A 87 -4.78 7.55 -10.90
CA LYS A 87 -4.77 8.32 -12.16
C LYS A 87 -3.38 8.78 -12.58
N HIS A 88 -2.56 9.22 -11.64
CA HIS A 88 -1.33 9.95 -11.94
C HIS A 88 -0.06 9.13 -11.81
N VAL A 89 -0.05 8.01 -11.06
CA VAL A 89 1.14 7.18 -10.94
C VAL A 89 1.30 6.29 -12.17
N ASP A 90 2.45 6.41 -12.85
CA ASP A 90 2.83 5.47 -13.91
C ASP A 90 3.38 4.18 -13.30
N VAL A 91 2.59 3.12 -13.41
CA VAL A 91 2.95 1.78 -12.92
C VAL A 91 3.57 0.88 -13.99
N SER A 92 3.87 1.38 -15.18
CA SER A 92 4.35 0.58 -16.33
C SER A 92 5.63 -0.21 -16.04
N LYS A 93 6.49 0.29 -15.14
CA LYS A 93 7.78 -0.31 -14.75
C LYS A 93 7.69 -1.30 -13.59
N PHE A 94 6.50 -1.49 -13.01
CA PHE A 94 6.26 -2.34 -11.86
C PHE A 94 5.57 -3.65 -12.27
N ASP A 95 5.68 -4.66 -11.43
CA ASP A 95 5.05 -5.97 -11.61
C ASP A 95 3.73 -6.04 -10.82
N TYR A 96 3.71 -5.36 -9.65
CA TYR A 96 2.56 -5.33 -8.73
C TYR A 96 2.34 -3.93 -8.18
N VAL A 97 1.13 -3.69 -7.71
CA VAL A 97 0.71 -2.45 -7.04
C VAL A 97 0.04 -2.80 -5.72
N ALA A 98 0.40 -2.10 -4.65
CA ALA A 98 -0.23 -2.25 -3.34
C ALA A 98 -0.72 -0.89 -2.82
N PHE A 99 -1.81 -0.90 -2.05
CA PHE A 99 -2.28 0.27 -1.32
C PHE A 99 -1.77 0.27 0.12
N SER A 100 -1.58 1.46 0.65
CA SER A 100 -1.17 1.70 2.04
C SER A 100 -1.95 2.85 2.64
N ASP A 101 -2.48 2.66 3.84
CA ASP A 101 -2.90 3.76 4.69
C ASP A 101 -1.65 4.35 5.39
N GLN A 102 -1.78 5.51 6.03
CA GLN A 102 -0.64 6.25 6.62
C GLN A 102 -0.26 5.81 8.04
N ASP A 103 -1.06 4.96 8.68
CA ASP A 103 -1.05 4.71 10.12
C ASP A 103 -0.94 3.22 10.50
N ASP A 104 -0.57 2.39 9.54
CA ASP A 104 -0.34 0.96 9.75
C ASP A 104 1.12 0.65 10.16
N ILE A 105 1.36 -0.60 10.51
CA ILE A 105 2.70 -1.18 10.69
C ILE A 105 2.78 -2.44 9.86
N TRP A 106 3.65 -2.45 8.86
CA TRP A 106 3.84 -3.61 8.01
C TRP A 106 4.88 -4.57 8.57
N VAL A 107 4.58 -5.87 8.58
CA VAL A 107 5.58 -6.90 8.84
C VAL A 107 6.56 -6.99 7.66
N ASP A 108 7.81 -7.37 7.94
CA ASP A 108 8.94 -7.31 6.98
C ASP A 108 8.72 -8.05 5.67
N ASP A 109 7.89 -9.08 5.66
CA ASP A 109 7.63 -9.97 4.51
C ASP A 109 6.22 -9.83 3.93
N LYS A 110 5.49 -8.78 4.31
CA LYS A 110 4.09 -8.57 3.89
C LYS A 110 3.94 -8.63 2.37
N ILE A 111 4.74 -7.85 1.65
CA ILE A 111 4.62 -7.73 0.20
C ILE A 111 5.06 -9.01 -0.51
N ILE A 112 6.21 -9.58 -0.15
CA ILE A 112 6.67 -10.82 -0.80
C ILE A 112 5.72 -11.99 -0.52
N SER A 113 5.11 -12.04 0.67
CA SER A 113 4.10 -13.04 1.02
C SER A 113 2.85 -12.89 0.14
N ALA A 114 2.36 -11.68 -0.06
CA ALA A 114 1.23 -11.39 -0.94
C ALA A 114 1.53 -11.79 -2.40
N VAL A 115 2.69 -11.41 -2.93
CA VAL A 115 3.13 -11.77 -4.28
C VAL A 115 3.21 -13.28 -4.46
N ASN A 116 3.77 -14.01 -3.49
CA ASN A 116 3.83 -15.47 -3.54
C ASN A 116 2.44 -16.11 -3.58
N GLN A 117 1.46 -15.56 -2.86
CA GLN A 117 0.08 -16.05 -2.90
C GLN A 117 -0.60 -15.75 -4.25
N LEU A 118 -0.38 -14.56 -4.82
CA LEU A 118 -0.85 -14.21 -6.17
C LEU A 118 -0.33 -15.18 -7.22
N VAL A 119 0.98 -15.45 -7.21
CA VAL A 119 1.62 -16.38 -8.15
C VAL A 119 1.08 -17.80 -7.95
N LYS A 120 1.03 -18.29 -6.70
CA LYS A 120 0.54 -19.65 -6.39
C LYS A 120 -0.91 -19.84 -6.78
N GLY A 121 -1.75 -18.84 -6.57
CA GLY A 121 -3.19 -18.87 -6.86
C GLY A 121 -3.53 -18.52 -8.31
N ASN A 122 -2.55 -18.13 -9.13
CA ASN A 122 -2.79 -17.52 -10.46
C ASN A 122 -3.86 -16.42 -10.38
N ALA A 123 -3.78 -15.59 -9.33
CA ALA A 123 -4.76 -14.57 -9.00
C ALA A 123 -4.29 -13.17 -9.42
N SER A 124 -5.24 -12.28 -9.65
CA SER A 124 -4.97 -10.89 -10.06
C SER A 124 -5.00 -9.90 -8.91
N GLY A 125 -5.59 -10.25 -7.78
CA GLY A 125 -5.69 -9.46 -6.57
C GLY A 125 -5.56 -10.33 -5.33
N PHE A 126 -5.03 -9.75 -4.27
CA PHE A 126 -4.82 -10.37 -2.96
C PHE A 126 -5.25 -9.40 -1.86
N SER A 127 -5.87 -9.90 -0.83
CA SER A 127 -6.07 -9.21 0.44
C SER A 127 -5.76 -10.15 1.60
N SER A 128 -5.43 -9.60 2.76
CA SER A 128 -5.08 -10.38 3.94
C SER A 128 -5.91 -10.00 5.15
N ASP A 129 -5.84 -10.85 6.17
CA ASP A 129 -6.22 -10.49 7.52
C ASP A 129 -5.32 -9.37 8.06
N VAL A 130 -5.82 -8.61 9.01
CA VAL A 130 -5.06 -7.59 9.73
C VAL A 130 -5.20 -7.78 11.24
N ILE A 131 -4.20 -7.31 11.98
CA ILE A 131 -4.25 -7.26 13.45
C ILE A 131 -4.50 -5.80 13.84
N ALA A 132 -5.71 -5.50 14.30
CA ALA A 132 -5.97 -4.25 14.98
C ALA A 132 -5.33 -4.28 16.37
N PHE A 133 -4.64 -3.20 16.76
CA PHE A 133 -4.01 -3.10 18.06
C PHE A 133 -4.23 -1.73 18.70
N TRP A 134 -4.37 -1.75 20.00
CA TRP A 134 -4.55 -0.56 20.87
C TRP A 134 -3.40 -0.54 21.89
N PRO A 135 -2.29 0.18 21.60
CA PRO A 135 -1.11 0.18 22.44
C PRO A 135 -1.41 0.57 23.90
N GLU A 136 -2.22 1.62 24.11
CA GLU A 136 -2.54 2.12 25.44
C GLU A 136 -3.30 1.10 26.30
N ARG A 137 -3.99 0.15 25.67
CA ARG A 137 -4.78 -0.89 26.34
C ARG A 137 -4.12 -2.26 26.31
N ASN A 138 -2.98 -2.39 25.64
CA ASN A 138 -2.31 -3.66 25.36
C ASN A 138 -3.28 -4.72 24.77
N ILE A 139 -4.19 -4.28 23.89
CA ILE A 139 -5.17 -5.15 23.24
C ILE A 139 -4.76 -5.36 21.79
N LYS A 140 -4.83 -6.62 21.32
CA LYS A 140 -4.68 -7.00 19.92
C LYS A 140 -5.86 -7.86 19.50
N ARG A 141 -6.40 -7.64 18.32
CA ARG A 141 -7.51 -8.40 17.76
C ARG A 141 -7.24 -8.74 16.31
N LEU A 142 -7.29 -10.02 15.98
CA LEU A 142 -7.26 -10.48 14.58
C LEU A 142 -8.60 -10.15 13.91
N LEU A 143 -8.55 -9.36 12.85
CA LEU A 143 -9.69 -9.10 11.97
C LEU A 143 -9.54 -10.01 10.74
N ARG A 144 -10.34 -11.07 10.73
CA ARG A 144 -10.35 -12.04 9.63
C ARG A 144 -11.17 -11.50 8.47
N LYS A 145 -10.51 -11.37 7.32
CA LYS A 145 -11.07 -10.92 6.05
C LYS A 145 -10.73 -11.88 4.90
N SER A 146 -9.87 -12.87 5.16
CA SER A 146 -9.45 -13.87 4.17
C SER A 146 -10.43 -15.05 4.15
N TYR A 147 -11.56 -14.88 3.49
CA TYR A 147 -12.50 -15.97 3.19
C TYR A 147 -12.85 -15.93 1.70
N ASN A 148 -13.38 -17.06 1.20
CA ASN A 148 -13.77 -17.15 -0.21
C ASN A 148 -14.85 -16.13 -0.52
N GLN A 149 -14.57 -15.26 -1.49
CA GLN A 149 -15.51 -14.25 -1.96
C GLN A 149 -16.48 -14.88 -2.98
N THR A 150 -17.75 -14.48 -2.91
CA THR A 150 -18.76 -14.79 -3.92
C THR A 150 -19.00 -13.58 -4.84
N THR A 151 -19.71 -13.79 -5.93
CA THR A 151 -19.99 -12.71 -6.93
C THR A 151 -20.80 -11.54 -6.36
N SER A 152 -21.42 -11.69 -5.20
CA SER A 152 -22.31 -10.68 -4.61
C SER A 152 -21.72 -10.02 -3.36
N ASP A 153 -20.62 -10.54 -2.81
CA ASP A 153 -20.08 -10.07 -1.53
C ASP A 153 -19.64 -8.62 -1.56
N PHE A 154 -19.14 -8.13 -2.70
CA PHE A 154 -18.72 -6.74 -2.88
C PHE A 154 -19.84 -5.71 -2.67
N TRP A 155 -21.12 -6.11 -2.72
CA TRP A 155 -22.26 -5.25 -2.39
C TRP A 155 -22.38 -4.95 -0.90
N PHE A 156 -21.83 -5.82 -0.06
CA PHE A 156 -22.06 -5.79 1.39
C PHE A 156 -20.79 -5.55 2.17
N GLU A 157 -19.64 -5.98 1.65
CA GLU A 157 -18.37 -5.89 2.36
C GLU A 157 -17.20 -5.77 1.38
N SER A 158 -16.20 -4.97 1.78
CA SER A 158 -14.90 -4.95 1.08
C SER A 158 -14.19 -6.31 1.23
N PRO A 159 -13.49 -6.80 0.21
CA PRO A 159 -12.70 -8.05 0.29
C PRO A 159 -11.55 -7.99 1.31
N GLY A 160 -11.31 -6.84 1.91
CA GLY A 160 -10.33 -6.61 2.96
C GLY A 160 -10.03 -5.12 3.11
N PRO A 161 -9.32 -4.71 4.18
CA PRO A 161 -8.84 -3.34 4.34
C PRO A 161 -7.97 -2.93 3.16
N GLY A 162 -8.06 -1.67 2.73
CA GLY A 162 -7.30 -1.11 1.61
C GLY A 162 -5.81 -1.39 1.74
N CYS A 163 -5.26 -1.16 2.92
CA CYS A 163 -3.85 -1.40 3.25
C CYS A 163 -3.37 -2.86 3.12
N SER A 164 -4.28 -3.83 2.98
CA SER A 164 -3.94 -5.24 2.76
C SER A 164 -3.93 -5.64 1.29
N GLN A 165 -4.41 -4.77 0.39
CA GLN A 165 -4.65 -5.12 -1.01
C GLN A 165 -3.38 -5.01 -1.85
N VAL A 166 -3.12 -6.05 -2.65
CA VAL A 166 -2.04 -6.11 -3.63
C VAL A 166 -2.61 -6.65 -4.94
N PHE A 167 -2.29 -5.99 -6.05
CA PHE A 167 -2.78 -6.34 -7.39
C PHE A 167 -1.63 -6.60 -8.36
N THR A 168 -1.84 -7.47 -9.35
CA THR A 168 -0.98 -7.49 -10.52
C THR A 168 -1.11 -6.16 -11.27
N LYS A 169 -0.03 -5.71 -11.91
CA LYS A 169 -0.06 -4.49 -12.73
C LYS A 169 -1.23 -4.51 -13.73
N ASP A 170 -1.41 -5.63 -14.45
CA ASP A 170 -2.44 -5.74 -15.48
C ASP A 170 -3.86 -5.64 -14.93
N SER A 171 -4.08 -6.07 -13.67
CA SER A 171 -5.36 -5.87 -13.00
C SER A 171 -5.54 -4.43 -12.55
N PHE A 172 -4.49 -3.82 -12.00
CA PHE A 172 -4.51 -2.43 -11.55
C PHE A 172 -4.76 -1.45 -12.70
N GLU A 173 -4.16 -1.66 -13.87
CA GLU A 173 -4.37 -0.81 -15.06
C GLU A 173 -5.85 -0.76 -15.50
N LYS A 174 -6.65 -1.77 -15.16
CA LYS A 174 -8.11 -1.77 -15.42
C LYS A 174 -8.90 -0.83 -14.50
N PHE A 175 -8.30 -0.36 -13.40
CA PHE A 175 -8.91 0.64 -12.52
C PHE A 175 -8.72 2.07 -13.05
N LYS A 176 -7.76 2.28 -13.97
CA LYS A 176 -7.57 3.58 -14.61
C LYS A 176 -8.71 3.82 -15.62
N ILE A 177 -9.58 4.73 -15.28
CA ILE A 177 -10.72 5.17 -16.10
C ILE A 177 -10.33 6.44 -16.85
#